data_8d7ba418e2f1e74867a2b923778f48e6
#
_entry.id   8d7ba418e2f1e74867a2b923778f48e6
#
_cell.length_a   1.000
_cell.length_b   1.000
_cell.length_c   1.000
_cell.angle_alpha   90.00
_cell.angle_beta   90.00
_cell.angle_gamma   90.00
#
_symmetry.space_group_name_H-M   'P 1'
#
loop_
_entity.id
_entity.type
_entity.pdbx_description
1 polymer ?
#
loop_
_entity_poly.entity_id
_entity_poly.type
_entity_poly.pdbx_seq_one_letter_code
_entity_poly.pdbx_strand_id
1 'polypeptide(L)'
;VLSDLKTALDKKLIKGKDAVIVHHTWRSYERERKLPEVFVKELSLTTSKAQHVWAEARSKNNFELFAPWLSKLVSLKRTEAKHVGYDKKNGSPYDALIDIYEPGIKTEDASRILNDFKIFLIPFLKKIQDAKMVGAKNLKTSKTASVSPIKQIKNIPISKQFEFNTHISKALGFDLEAGKIAESTHPFTTGIHPQDVRFTTRYRENDLFYAIGSTNHEAGHALYEQGLPVEYFGTPLAEAISLGIHESQSRMWENTIGKSKEFCGWLSKQIQKEFKDSFNLIDGKSSVTPQNLYAHVNTVQPAFIRTEADEVTYNLHIIIRFEIEKELIEGSIDVKDVPQIWKSKMKEYLGVDVKTHAMGCLQDVHWSHGLFGYFPTYSFGNLYAAQFWNTLIQEIPNAYKQIAKGEFKEILAWLRKNIHAHGRVYSASQLVKKVTGEELNSRYFAEYLEKKYGGLYNL
;
A
#
# COMPACT_ATOMS: atom_id res chain seq x y z
N VAL A 1 -26.94 -1.89 27.73
CA VAL A 1 -27.30 -2.34 26.35
C VAL A 1 -26.12 -3.09 25.70
N LEU A 2 -24.96 -2.47 25.46
CA LEU A 2 -23.86 -3.16 24.74
C LEU A 2 -23.30 -4.35 25.54
N SER A 3 -23.20 -4.25 26.88
CA SER A 3 -22.79 -5.34 27.76
C SER A 3 -23.78 -6.51 27.76
N ASP A 4 -25.09 -6.20 27.65
CA ASP A 4 -26.14 -7.23 27.57
C ASP A 4 -26.07 -7.98 26.23
N LEU A 5 -25.84 -7.22 25.13
CA LEU A 5 -25.61 -7.79 23.80
C LEU A 5 -24.36 -8.66 23.77
N LYS A 6 -23.28 -8.25 24.42
CA LYS A 6 -22.05 -9.06 24.55
C LYS A 6 -22.33 -10.35 25.31
N THR A 7 -23.07 -10.28 26.42
CA THR A 7 -23.49 -11.45 27.19
C THR A 7 -24.35 -12.42 26.36
N ALA A 8 -25.27 -11.88 25.56
CA ALA A 8 -26.11 -12.67 24.65
C ALA A 8 -25.27 -13.32 23.52
N LEU A 9 -24.29 -12.59 23.00
CA LEU A 9 -23.31 -13.12 22.03
C LEU A 9 -22.53 -14.32 22.62
N ASP A 10 -21.99 -14.16 23.83
CA ASP A 10 -21.20 -15.20 24.50
C ASP A 10 -22.03 -16.46 24.80
N LYS A 11 -23.31 -16.26 25.10
CA LYS A 11 -24.30 -17.35 25.26
C LYS A 11 -24.80 -17.91 23.92
N LYS A 12 -24.27 -17.44 22.77
CA LYS A 12 -24.67 -17.83 21.40
C LYS A 12 -26.16 -17.60 21.09
N LEU A 13 -26.79 -16.66 21.78
CA LEU A 13 -28.20 -16.27 21.53
C LEU A 13 -28.32 -15.34 20.31
N ILE A 14 -27.26 -14.59 19.97
CA ILE A 14 -27.16 -13.76 18.76
C ILE A 14 -26.32 -14.54 17.74
N LYS A 15 -26.78 -14.59 16.47
CA LYS A 15 -26.14 -15.37 15.40
C LYS A 15 -26.05 -14.55 14.11
N GLY A 16 -25.34 -15.08 13.11
CA GLY A 16 -25.24 -14.47 11.77
C GLY A 16 -24.62 -13.08 11.79
N LYS A 17 -25.14 -12.18 10.98
CA LYS A 17 -24.62 -10.83 10.80
C LYS A 17 -24.72 -9.98 12.08
N ASP A 18 -25.78 -10.13 12.86
CA ASP A 18 -25.92 -9.42 14.14
C ASP A 18 -24.83 -9.80 15.14
N ALA A 19 -24.43 -11.08 15.17
CA ALA A 19 -23.30 -11.52 15.98
C ALA A 19 -21.98 -10.83 15.57
N VAL A 20 -21.78 -10.66 14.27
CA VAL A 20 -20.60 -9.94 13.73
C VAL A 20 -20.64 -8.46 14.11
N ILE A 21 -21.77 -7.80 13.97
CA ILE A 21 -21.95 -6.40 14.38
C ILE A 21 -21.62 -6.23 15.85
N VAL A 22 -22.23 -7.04 16.73
CA VAL A 22 -21.99 -6.98 18.18
C VAL A 22 -20.52 -7.25 18.50
N HIS A 23 -19.91 -8.25 17.86
CA HIS A 23 -18.50 -8.58 18.04
C HIS A 23 -17.57 -7.39 17.75
N HIS A 24 -17.69 -6.79 16.58
CA HIS A 24 -16.82 -5.66 16.19
C HIS A 24 -17.09 -4.40 17.02
N THR A 25 -18.36 -4.07 17.26
CA THR A 25 -18.73 -2.92 18.11
C THR A 25 -18.17 -3.10 19.52
N TRP A 26 -18.31 -4.31 20.09
CA TRP A 26 -17.74 -4.61 21.40
C TRP A 26 -16.22 -4.51 21.41
N ARG A 27 -15.54 -5.04 20.39
CA ARG A 27 -14.09 -4.98 20.25
C ARG A 27 -13.56 -3.54 20.27
N SER A 28 -14.17 -2.65 19.50
CA SER A 28 -13.82 -1.23 19.47
C SER A 28 -14.07 -0.56 20.82
N TYR A 29 -15.24 -0.74 21.40
CA TYR A 29 -15.60 -0.23 22.71
C TYR A 29 -14.66 -0.75 23.81
N GLU A 30 -14.36 -2.04 23.82
CA GLU A 30 -13.49 -2.68 24.80
C GLU A 30 -12.06 -2.12 24.75
N ARG A 31 -11.56 -1.83 23.54
CA ARG A 31 -10.26 -1.20 23.35
C ARG A 31 -10.24 0.22 23.87
N GLU A 32 -11.22 1.05 23.49
CA GLU A 32 -11.29 2.45 23.88
C GLU A 32 -11.46 2.66 25.37
N ARG A 33 -12.37 1.90 26.02
CA ARG A 33 -12.63 2.04 27.45
C ARG A 33 -11.45 1.65 28.36
N LYS A 34 -10.47 0.88 27.81
CA LYS A 34 -9.24 0.53 28.55
C LYS A 34 -8.25 1.69 28.63
N LEU A 35 -8.42 2.71 27.82
CA LEU A 35 -7.53 3.86 27.76
C LEU A 35 -8.04 4.95 28.72
N PRO A 36 -7.29 5.31 29.78
CA PRO A 36 -7.70 6.40 30.67
C PRO A 36 -7.79 7.75 29.92
N GLU A 37 -8.74 8.59 30.28
CA GLU A 37 -8.94 9.91 29.67
C GLU A 37 -7.65 10.75 29.68
N VAL A 38 -6.93 10.77 30.81
CA VAL A 38 -5.65 11.46 30.94
C VAL A 38 -4.63 10.99 29.93
N PHE A 39 -4.58 9.67 29.68
CA PHE A 39 -3.70 9.06 28.68
C PHE A 39 -4.08 9.50 27.24
N VAL A 40 -5.38 9.43 26.89
CA VAL A 40 -5.88 9.85 25.58
C VAL A 40 -5.57 11.32 25.31
N LYS A 41 -5.80 12.19 26.32
CA LYS A 41 -5.46 13.60 26.24
C LYS A 41 -3.96 13.84 26.04
N GLU A 42 -3.11 13.13 26.78
CA GLU A 42 -1.67 13.27 26.66
C GLU A 42 -1.17 12.80 25.28
N LEU A 43 -1.68 11.67 24.77
CA LEU A 43 -1.34 11.14 23.46
C LEU A 43 -1.72 12.14 22.35
N SER A 44 -2.95 12.66 22.39
CA SER A 44 -3.45 13.64 21.43
C SER A 44 -2.63 14.94 21.40
N LEU A 45 -2.31 15.49 22.57
CA LEU A 45 -1.46 16.68 22.68
C LEU A 45 -0.03 16.41 22.21
N THR A 46 0.49 15.23 22.50
CA THR A 46 1.86 14.84 22.10
C THR A 46 1.97 14.66 20.60
N THR A 47 1.02 13.96 19.95
CA THR A 47 1.02 13.75 18.51
C THR A 47 0.89 15.07 17.74
N SER A 48 -0.02 15.96 18.17
CA SER A 48 -0.19 17.27 17.55
C SER A 48 1.10 18.10 17.56
N LYS A 49 1.79 18.15 18.71
CA LYS A 49 3.08 18.87 18.83
C LYS A 49 4.22 18.16 18.09
N ALA A 50 4.29 16.84 18.19
CA ALA A 50 5.33 16.04 17.56
C ALA A 50 5.31 16.17 16.03
N GLN A 51 4.14 16.32 15.40
CA GLN A 51 4.02 16.56 13.97
C GLN A 51 4.70 17.86 13.53
N HIS A 52 4.48 18.95 14.26
CA HIS A 52 5.11 20.25 13.96
C HIS A 52 6.64 20.16 14.12
N VAL A 53 7.11 19.55 15.21
CA VAL A 53 8.55 19.38 15.45
C VAL A 53 9.18 18.44 14.42
N TRP A 54 8.48 17.38 14.01
CA TRP A 54 8.94 16.49 12.92
C TRP A 54 9.12 17.26 11.60
N ALA A 55 8.14 18.09 11.22
CA ALA A 55 8.22 18.91 10.01
C ALA A 55 9.43 19.85 10.04
N GLU A 56 9.68 20.50 11.19
CA GLU A 56 10.84 21.34 11.42
C GLU A 56 12.15 20.53 11.35
N ALA A 57 12.22 19.40 12.08
CA ALA A 57 13.40 18.53 12.12
C ALA A 57 13.75 18.01 10.72
N ARG A 58 12.74 17.61 9.94
CA ARG A 58 12.91 17.18 8.55
C ARG A 58 13.45 18.31 7.66
N SER A 59 12.87 19.51 7.76
CA SER A 59 13.31 20.68 6.97
C SER A 59 14.74 21.11 7.30
N LYS A 60 15.13 21.02 8.56
CA LYS A 60 16.48 21.32 9.06
C LYS A 60 17.46 20.14 8.98
N ASN A 61 16.99 18.96 8.51
CA ASN A 61 17.76 17.73 8.49
C ASN A 61 18.39 17.36 9.85
N ASN A 62 17.65 17.59 10.94
CA ASN A 62 18.15 17.43 12.30
C ASN A 62 17.25 16.49 13.11
N PHE A 63 17.71 15.23 13.28
CA PHE A 63 16.97 14.22 14.03
C PHE A 63 16.87 14.53 15.54
N GLU A 64 17.88 15.17 16.11
CA GLU A 64 17.94 15.49 17.54
C GLU A 64 16.79 16.39 18.00
N LEU A 65 16.22 17.20 17.11
CA LEU A 65 15.01 17.98 17.40
C LEU A 65 13.80 17.09 17.62
N PHE A 66 13.68 15.98 16.85
CA PHE A 66 12.55 15.08 16.92
C PHE A 66 12.73 13.93 17.93
N ALA A 67 13.96 13.53 18.23
CA ALA A 67 14.29 12.38 19.08
C ALA A 67 13.59 12.40 20.46
N PRO A 68 13.49 13.52 21.20
CA PRO A 68 12.76 13.55 22.47
C PRO A 68 11.26 13.28 22.31
N TRP A 69 10.66 13.76 21.21
CA TRP A 69 9.25 13.55 20.90
C TRP A 69 8.99 12.10 20.48
N LEU A 70 9.86 11.54 19.66
CA LEU A 70 9.79 10.12 19.30
C LEU A 70 9.92 9.22 20.53
N SER A 71 10.86 9.52 21.46
CA SER A 71 11.01 8.81 22.72
C SER A 71 9.74 8.86 23.57
N LYS A 72 9.12 10.04 23.65
CA LYS A 72 7.84 10.21 24.36
C LYS A 72 6.72 9.40 23.70
N LEU A 73 6.62 9.43 22.37
CA LEU A 73 5.61 8.67 21.62
C LEU A 73 5.81 7.16 21.80
N VAL A 74 7.05 6.66 21.72
CA VAL A 74 7.36 5.25 21.99
C VAL A 74 6.93 4.85 23.40
N SER A 75 7.21 5.68 24.41
CA SER A 75 6.77 5.45 25.80
C SER A 75 5.25 5.40 25.93
N LEU A 76 4.54 6.33 25.28
CA LEU A 76 3.08 6.36 25.26
C LEU A 76 2.52 5.12 24.54
N LYS A 77 3.08 4.70 23.41
CA LYS A 77 2.62 3.52 22.69
C LYS A 77 2.88 2.23 23.46
N ARG A 78 3.97 2.11 24.19
CA ARG A 78 4.20 1.00 25.15
C ARG A 78 3.15 1.01 26.27
N THR A 79 2.76 2.20 26.75
CA THR A 79 1.71 2.37 27.76
C THR A 79 0.35 2.00 27.19
N GLU A 80 0.03 2.41 25.96
CA GLU A 80 -1.18 1.99 25.25
C GLU A 80 -1.26 0.46 25.16
N ALA A 81 -0.18 -0.20 24.73
CA ALA A 81 -0.12 -1.65 24.65
C ALA A 81 -0.38 -2.35 26.01
N LYS A 82 0.10 -1.76 27.11
CA LYS A 82 -0.18 -2.26 28.46
C LYS A 82 -1.64 -2.10 28.86
N HIS A 83 -2.28 -0.96 28.54
CA HIS A 83 -3.69 -0.73 28.84
C HIS A 83 -4.61 -1.64 28.01
N VAL A 84 -4.37 -1.74 26.72
CA VAL A 84 -5.14 -2.61 25.81
C VAL A 84 -4.96 -4.07 26.19
N GLY A 85 -3.73 -4.45 26.53
CA GLY A 85 -3.33 -5.80 26.88
C GLY A 85 -2.82 -6.60 25.66
N TYR A 86 -1.90 -7.49 25.93
CA TYR A 86 -1.34 -8.49 25.01
C TYR A 86 -0.93 -9.73 25.79
N ASP A 87 -0.70 -10.85 25.12
CA ASP A 87 -0.19 -12.07 25.78
C ASP A 87 1.23 -11.83 26.29
N LYS A 88 1.38 -11.68 27.62
CA LYS A 88 2.69 -11.40 28.23
C LYS A 88 3.66 -12.59 28.19
N LYS A 89 3.15 -13.79 27.96
CA LYS A 89 3.97 -15.00 27.95
C LYS A 89 4.51 -15.31 26.56
N ASN A 90 3.66 -15.19 25.53
CA ASN A 90 3.98 -15.64 24.17
C ASN A 90 3.81 -14.54 23.11
N GLY A 91 3.43 -13.32 23.49
CA GLY A 91 3.17 -12.22 22.57
C GLY A 91 4.11 -11.04 22.78
N SER A 92 3.98 -10.06 21.92
CA SER A 92 4.72 -8.81 21.94
C SER A 92 3.79 -7.62 22.28
N PRO A 93 4.29 -6.56 22.97
CA PRO A 93 3.53 -5.32 23.10
C PRO A 93 3.14 -4.73 21.74
N TYR A 94 3.87 -5.04 20.68
CA TYR A 94 3.56 -4.61 19.31
C TYR A 94 2.27 -5.26 18.78
N ASP A 95 1.84 -6.44 19.29
CA ASP A 95 0.56 -7.08 18.97
C ASP A 95 -0.62 -6.13 19.16
N ALA A 96 -0.62 -5.41 20.30
CA ALA A 96 -1.69 -4.47 20.62
C ALA A 96 -1.75 -3.26 19.69
N LEU A 97 -0.65 -2.94 18.99
CA LEU A 97 -0.55 -1.81 18.09
C LEU A 97 -0.89 -2.18 16.65
N ILE A 98 -0.34 -3.29 16.15
CA ILE A 98 -0.62 -3.77 14.80
C ILE A 98 -2.09 -4.21 14.63
N ASP A 99 -2.70 -4.72 15.71
CA ASP A 99 -4.10 -5.14 15.75
C ASP A 99 -5.11 -4.00 15.46
N ILE A 100 -4.69 -2.74 15.57
CA ILE A 100 -5.52 -1.58 15.19
C ILE A 100 -5.78 -1.60 13.68
N TYR A 101 -4.77 -1.93 12.91
CA TYR A 101 -4.72 -1.77 11.45
C TYR A 101 -4.95 -3.08 10.71
N GLU A 102 -4.49 -4.20 11.29
CA GLU A 102 -4.64 -5.55 10.77
C GLU A 102 -5.20 -6.46 11.89
N PRO A 103 -6.52 -6.43 12.11
CA PRO A 103 -7.17 -7.12 13.22
C PRO A 103 -6.88 -8.61 13.29
N GLY A 104 -6.33 -9.05 14.44
CA GLY A 104 -6.07 -10.45 14.73
C GLY A 104 -4.68 -10.97 14.34
N ILE A 105 -3.88 -10.19 13.58
CA ILE A 105 -2.51 -10.59 13.28
C ILE A 105 -1.62 -10.48 14.53
N LYS A 106 -0.65 -11.39 14.64
CA LYS A 106 0.36 -11.38 15.70
C LYS A 106 1.70 -10.90 15.16
N THR A 107 2.48 -10.28 16.02
CA THR A 107 3.84 -9.81 15.70
C THR A 107 4.72 -10.96 15.20
N GLU A 108 4.56 -12.15 15.74
CA GLU A 108 5.28 -13.35 15.32
C GLU A 108 4.94 -13.71 13.87
N ASP A 109 3.65 -13.78 13.50
CA ASP A 109 3.21 -14.07 12.13
C ASP A 109 3.64 -12.99 11.15
N ALA A 110 3.47 -11.72 11.52
CA ALA A 110 3.94 -10.59 10.74
C ALA A 110 5.45 -10.66 10.49
N SER A 111 6.22 -10.98 11.54
CA SER A 111 7.68 -11.11 11.46
C SER A 111 8.08 -12.27 10.55
N ARG A 112 7.43 -13.42 10.67
CA ARG A 112 7.68 -14.59 9.82
C ARG A 112 7.39 -14.28 8.35
N ILE A 113 6.21 -13.77 8.03
CA ILE A 113 5.78 -13.46 6.66
C ILE A 113 6.73 -12.43 6.01
N LEU A 114 7.04 -11.35 6.72
CA LEU A 114 7.89 -10.29 6.19
C LEU A 114 9.36 -10.72 6.09
N ASN A 115 9.84 -11.56 6.99
CA ASN A 115 11.19 -12.11 6.92
C ASN A 115 11.36 -13.10 5.77
N ASP A 116 10.41 -14.02 5.57
CA ASP A 116 10.40 -14.94 4.44
C ASP A 116 10.44 -14.18 3.11
N PHE A 117 9.66 -13.08 3.05
CA PHE A 117 9.64 -12.22 1.88
C PHE A 117 10.96 -11.44 1.69
N LYS A 118 11.57 -10.95 2.77
CA LYS A 118 12.90 -10.30 2.74
C LYS A 118 13.98 -11.23 2.19
N ILE A 119 13.99 -12.48 2.63
CA ILE A 119 14.95 -13.52 2.18
C ILE A 119 14.85 -13.70 0.65
N PHE A 120 13.66 -13.61 0.08
CA PHE A 120 13.48 -13.64 -1.37
C PHE A 120 13.91 -12.31 -2.03
N LEU A 121 13.47 -11.17 -1.51
CA LEU A 121 13.62 -9.88 -2.18
C LEU A 121 15.07 -9.40 -2.32
N ILE A 122 15.90 -9.57 -1.29
CA ILE A 122 17.28 -9.06 -1.32
C ILE A 122 18.11 -9.70 -2.43
N PRO A 123 18.19 -11.05 -2.55
CA PRO A 123 18.90 -11.68 -3.66
C PRO A 123 18.23 -11.43 -5.02
N PHE A 124 16.90 -11.30 -5.07
CA PHE A 124 16.19 -10.99 -6.31
C PHE A 124 16.53 -9.58 -6.83
N LEU A 125 16.54 -8.58 -5.95
CA LEU A 125 16.98 -7.22 -6.29
C LEU A 125 18.42 -7.21 -6.81
N LYS A 126 19.32 -7.97 -6.19
CA LYS A 126 20.70 -8.09 -6.64
C LYS A 126 20.79 -8.68 -8.05
N LYS A 127 20.04 -9.76 -8.36
CA LYS A 127 19.97 -10.32 -9.72
C LYS A 127 19.54 -9.26 -10.74
N ILE A 128 18.51 -8.46 -10.44
CA ILE A 128 18.05 -7.38 -11.32
C ILE A 128 19.13 -6.33 -11.54
N GLN A 129 19.84 -5.92 -10.47
CA GLN A 129 20.92 -4.94 -10.55
C GLN A 129 22.11 -5.47 -11.38
N ASP A 130 22.48 -6.73 -11.19
CA ASP A 130 23.56 -7.38 -11.93
C ASP A 130 23.19 -7.50 -13.43
N ALA A 131 21.94 -7.83 -13.75
CA ALA A 131 21.44 -7.88 -15.11
C ALA A 131 21.48 -6.53 -15.84
N LYS A 132 21.14 -5.42 -15.16
CA LYS A 132 21.33 -4.05 -15.69
C LYS A 132 22.80 -3.76 -16.00
N MET A 133 23.71 -4.16 -15.14
CA MET A 133 25.14 -3.95 -15.32
C MET A 133 25.67 -4.74 -16.53
N VAL A 134 25.23 -5.95 -16.74
CA VAL A 134 25.59 -6.79 -17.91
C VAL A 134 25.00 -6.18 -19.19
N GLY A 135 23.75 -5.76 -19.19
CA GLY A 135 23.10 -5.09 -20.32
C GLY A 135 23.78 -3.79 -20.73
N ALA A 136 24.23 -2.99 -19.77
CA ALA A 136 24.94 -1.75 -20.01
C ALA A 136 26.31 -1.97 -20.69
N LYS A 137 27.02 -3.07 -20.38
CA LYS A 137 28.28 -3.46 -21.03
C LYS A 137 28.07 -4.01 -22.46
N ASN A 138 26.92 -4.61 -22.76
CA ASN A 138 26.61 -5.22 -24.04
C ASN A 138 25.87 -4.29 -25.02
N LEU A 139 25.52 -3.06 -24.63
CA LEU A 139 24.82 -2.08 -25.46
C LEU A 139 25.58 -1.66 -26.76
N LYS A 140 26.85 -2.05 -26.90
CA LYS A 140 27.62 -1.80 -28.12
C LYS A 140 27.52 -2.90 -29.19
N THR A 141 26.91 -4.07 -28.89
CA THR A 141 26.94 -5.22 -29.80
C THR A 141 25.65 -6.03 -29.93
N SER A 142 24.59 -5.75 -29.12
CA SER A 142 23.33 -6.50 -29.17
C SER A 142 22.27 -5.80 -29.99
N LYS A 143 21.79 -6.48 -31.04
CA LYS A 143 20.60 -6.11 -31.83
C LYS A 143 19.26 -6.38 -31.10
N THR A 144 19.28 -6.71 -29.83
CA THR A 144 18.09 -6.82 -28.99
C THR A 144 17.66 -5.42 -28.58
N ALA A 145 16.42 -5.09 -28.90
CA ALA A 145 15.84 -3.77 -28.78
C ALA A 145 16.15 -3.12 -27.41
N SER A 146 17.05 -2.14 -27.41
CA SER A 146 17.20 -1.24 -26.29
C SER A 146 15.86 -0.54 -26.07
N VAL A 147 15.26 -0.74 -24.90
CA VAL A 147 14.07 0.03 -24.53
C VAL A 147 14.46 1.50 -24.50
N SER A 148 13.94 2.25 -25.43
CA SER A 148 14.26 3.67 -25.53
C SER A 148 13.46 4.42 -24.46
N PRO A 149 14.10 5.35 -23.72
CA PRO A 149 13.42 6.04 -22.63
C PRO A 149 12.27 6.91 -23.16
N ILE A 150 11.11 6.78 -22.54
CA ILE A 150 10.01 7.72 -22.72
C ILE A 150 10.40 9.03 -22.01
N LYS A 151 10.33 10.12 -22.74
CA LYS A 151 10.57 11.46 -22.19
C LYS A 151 9.40 12.36 -22.54
N GLN A 152 8.75 12.92 -21.54
CA GLN A 152 7.82 14.00 -21.73
C GLN A 152 8.60 15.27 -22.12
N ILE A 153 8.30 15.88 -23.26
CA ILE A 153 9.02 17.02 -23.85
C ILE A 153 8.21 18.31 -23.83
N LYS A 154 6.91 18.22 -23.57
CA LYS A 154 6.01 19.36 -23.39
C LYS A 154 5.18 19.19 -22.15
N ASN A 155 4.92 20.28 -21.44
CA ASN A 155 3.99 20.29 -20.33
C ASN A 155 2.59 19.93 -20.82
N ILE A 156 1.88 19.13 -20.02
CA ILE A 156 0.49 18.76 -20.22
C ILE A 156 -0.33 19.51 -19.18
N PRO A 157 -1.24 20.42 -19.60
CA PRO A 157 -2.05 21.19 -18.66
C PRO A 157 -2.78 20.30 -17.64
N ILE A 158 -2.86 20.74 -16.39
CA ILE A 158 -3.50 19.99 -15.30
C ILE A 158 -4.94 19.62 -15.66
N SER A 159 -5.70 20.53 -16.30
CA SER A 159 -7.07 20.24 -16.73
C SER A 159 -7.15 19.04 -17.69
N LYS A 160 -6.20 18.92 -18.62
CA LYS A 160 -6.13 17.81 -19.57
C LYS A 160 -5.73 16.50 -18.88
N GLN A 161 -4.81 16.56 -17.92
CA GLN A 161 -4.48 15.39 -17.10
C GLN A 161 -5.68 14.96 -16.27
N PHE A 162 -6.44 15.91 -15.69
CA PHE A 162 -7.64 15.63 -14.94
C PHE A 162 -8.71 14.92 -15.78
N GLU A 163 -9.03 15.45 -16.98
CA GLU A 163 -9.96 14.84 -17.92
C GLU A 163 -9.52 13.40 -18.28
N PHE A 164 -8.23 13.22 -18.58
CA PHE A 164 -7.67 11.93 -18.94
C PHE A 164 -7.73 10.91 -17.80
N ASN A 165 -7.33 11.31 -16.60
CA ASN A 165 -7.38 10.43 -15.42
C ASN A 165 -8.81 10.10 -14.97
N THR A 166 -9.75 11.04 -15.17
CA THR A 166 -11.18 10.79 -14.98
C THR A 166 -11.68 9.74 -15.98
N HIS A 167 -11.25 9.80 -17.25
CA HIS A 167 -11.58 8.78 -18.25
C HIS A 167 -11.04 7.40 -17.86
N ILE A 168 -9.77 7.32 -17.38
CA ILE A 168 -9.20 6.06 -16.88
C ILE A 168 -10.02 5.53 -15.71
N SER A 169 -10.33 6.36 -14.71
CA SER A 169 -11.10 5.94 -13.52
C SER A 169 -12.48 5.38 -13.89
N LYS A 170 -13.17 6.01 -14.83
CA LYS A 170 -14.43 5.49 -15.39
C LYS A 170 -14.25 4.13 -16.07
N ALA A 171 -13.20 3.97 -16.86
CA ALA A 171 -12.89 2.70 -17.51
C ALA A 171 -12.66 1.57 -16.49
N LEU A 172 -11.97 1.87 -15.37
CA LEU A 172 -11.77 0.92 -14.27
C LEU A 172 -13.09 0.57 -13.54
N GLY A 173 -14.14 1.37 -13.70
CA GLY A 173 -15.47 1.16 -13.14
C GLY A 173 -15.82 2.06 -11.96
N PHE A 174 -15.08 3.16 -11.73
CA PHE A 174 -15.43 4.15 -10.72
C PHE A 174 -16.71 4.89 -11.15
N ASP A 175 -17.71 4.85 -10.26
CA ASP A 175 -19.00 5.50 -10.48
C ASP A 175 -18.94 6.96 -10.00
N LEU A 176 -19.06 7.90 -10.94
CA LEU A 176 -19.05 9.34 -10.64
C LEU A 176 -20.39 9.86 -10.10
N GLU A 177 -21.50 9.11 -10.24
CA GLU A 177 -22.76 9.44 -9.58
C GLU A 177 -22.70 9.08 -8.08
N ALA A 178 -21.85 8.13 -7.72
CA ALA A 178 -21.58 7.69 -6.36
C ALA A 178 -20.23 8.19 -5.83
N GLY A 179 -19.64 9.22 -6.45
CA GLY A 179 -18.33 9.72 -5.99
C GLY A 179 -17.80 10.90 -6.75
N LYS A 180 -16.64 11.40 -6.28
CA LYS A 180 -15.99 12.58 -6.84
C LYS A 180 -14.47 12.41 -6.92
N ILE A 181 -13.89 12.92 -7.99
CA ILE A 181 -12.44 13.06 -8.14
C ILE A 181 -12.07 14.54 -7.96
N ALA A 182 -10.98 14.81 -7.24
CA ALA A 182 -10.47 16.17 -7.05
C ALA A 182 -8.94 16.19 -7.02
N GLU A 183 -8.35 17.37 -6.90
CA GLU A 183 -6.91 17.57 -6.75
C GLU A 183 -6.56 17.80 -5.27
N SER A 184 -5.41 17.26 -4.83
CA SER A 184 -4.82 17.56 -3.52
C SER A 184 -3.30 17.47 -3.56
N THR A 185 -2.64 18.07 -2.56
CA THR A 185 -1.18 18.00 -2.43
C THR A 185 -0.69 16.59 -2.16
N HIS A 186 -1.47 15.81 -1.41
CA HIS A 186 -1.21 14.40 -1.11
C HIS A 186 -2.46 13.61 -1.51
N PRO A 187 -2.36 12.67 -2.46
CA PRO A 187 -3.47 11.82 -2.86
C PRO A 187 -4.06 11.06 -1.66
N PHE A 188 -5.37 10.93 -1.64
CA PHE A 188 -6.08 10.11 -0.63
C PHE A 188 -7.48 9.77 -1.11
N THR A 189 -8.03 8.71 -0.54
CA THR A 189 -9.42 8.28 -0.72
C THR A 189 -10.17 8.33 0.61
N THR A 190 -11.42 8.74 0.58
CA THR A 190 -12.32 8.69 1.73
C THR A 190 -13.70 8.18 1.31
N GLY A 191 -14.20 7.17 2.03
CA GLY A 191 -15.57 6.69 1.94
C GLY A 191 -16.42 7.41 3.00
N ILE A 192 -17.31 8.29 2.57
CA ILE A 192 -18.34 8.89 3.44
C ILE A 192 -19.55 7.93 3.53
N HIS A 193 -19.88 7.37 2.41
CA HIS A 193 -20.91 6.36 2.21
C HIS A 193 -20.52 5.54 0.97
N PRO A 194 -20.92 4.26 0.82
CA PRO A 194 -20.62 3.53 -0.43
C PRO A 194 -21.16 4.21 -1.71
N GLN A 195 -22.15 5.09 -1.57
CA GLN A 195 -22.67 5.94 -2.65
C GLN A 195 -22.16 7.40 -2.61
N ASP A 196 -21.16 7.71 -1.76
CA ASP A 196 -20.43 8.98 -1.74
C ASP A 196 -18.96 8.72 -1.38
N VAL A 197 -18.21 8.26 -2.35
CA VAL A 197 -16.77 7.96 -2.23
C VAL A 197 -15.97 9.01 -2.98
N ARG A 198 -15.02 9.63 -2.31
CA ARG A 198 -14.24 10.71 -2.87
C ARG A 198 -12.76 10.36 -2.84
N PHE A 199 -12.07 10.58 -3.95
CA PHE A 199 -10.63 10.47 -3.97
C PHE A 199 -9.98 11.66 -4.65
N THR A 200 -8.72 11.89 -4.31
CA THR A 200 -7.92 12.95 -4.88
C THR A 200 -6.68 12.39 -5.54
N THR A 201 -6.16 13.11 -6.53
CA THR A 201 -4.83 12.85 -7.06
C THR A 201 -4.02 14.13 -7.12
N ARG A 202 -2.73 14.01 -7.36
CA ARG A 202 -1.85 15.15 -7.57
C ARG A 202 -1.38 15.17 -9.01
N TYR A 203 -1.44 16.34 -9.63
CA TYR A 203 -0.98 16.55 -10.99
C TYR A 203 0.34 17.30 -11.02
N ARG A 204 1.16 16.99 -12.02
CA ARG A 204 2.39 17.72 -12.37
C ARG A 204 2.41 17.90 -13.88
N GLU A 205 2.52 19.12 -14.36
CA GLU A 205 2.47 19.39 -15.80
C GLU A 205 3.53 18.64 -16.61
N ASN A 206 4.66 18.31 -16.00
CA ASN A 206 5.80 17.62 -16.60
C ASN A 206 5.87 16.12 -16.29
N ASP A 207 4.85 15.55 -15.62
CA ASP A 207 4.87 14.14 -15.20
C ASP A 207 3.45 13.52 -15.21
N LEU A 208 3.01 13.14 -16.42
CA LEU A 208 1.72 12.45 -16.61
C LEU A 208 1.66 11.08 -15.91
N PHE A 209 2.79 10.35 -15.88
CA PHE A 209 2.80 8.99 -15.34
C PHE A 209 2.62 8.95 -13.83
N TYR A 210 3.10 9.97 -13.12
CA TYR A 210 2.82 10.13 -11.70
C TYR A 210 1.31 10.24 -11.43
N ALA A 211 0.61 11.09 -12.19
CA ALA A 211 -0.83 11.27 -12.03
C ALA A 211 -1.61 9.98 -12.35
N ILE A 212 -1.23 9.25 -13.40
CA ILE A 212 -1.86 7.96 -13.76
C ILE A 212 -1.66 6.93 -12.65
N GLY A 213 -0.43 6.76 -12.15
CA GLY A 213 -0.13 5.82 -11.07
C GLY A 213 -0.92 6.13 -9.79
N SER A 214 -0.91 7.39 -9.38
CA SER A 214 -1.67 7.87 -8.22
C SER A 214 -3.18 7.67 -8.41
N THR A 215 -3.72 7.99 -9.59
CA THR A 215 -5.14 7.79 -9.90
C THR A 215 -5.54 6.32 -9.83
N ASN A 216 -4.74 5.41 -10.38
CA ASN A 216 -5.02 3.97 -10.32
C ASN A 216 -5.01 3.45 -8.88
N HIS A 217 -4.10 3.95 -8.06
CA HIS A 217 -4.00 3.62 -6.63
C HIS A 217 -5.26 4.07 -5.88
N GLU A 218 -5.60 5.35 -5.96
CA GLU A 218 -6.76 5.90 -5.26
C GLU A 218 -8.08 5.37 -5.80
N ALA A 219 -8.18 5.15 -7.11
CA ALA A 219 -9.34 4.48 -7.70
C ALA A 219 -9.50 3.05 -7.16
N GLY A 220 -8.42 2.32 -6.91
CA GLY A 220 -8.48 1.00 -6.30
C GLY A 220 -9.11 1.02 -4.90
N HIS A 221 -8.71 1.96 -4.06
CA HIS A 221 -9.34 2.23 -2.77
C HIS A 221 -10.82 2.60 -2.93
N ALA A 222 -11.11 3.52 -3.87
CA ALA A 222 -12.46 4.01 -4.09
C ALA A 222 -13.41 2.93 -4.63
N LEU A 223 -12.95 2.04 -5.49
CA LEU A 223 -13.73 0.89 -6.00
C LEU A 223 -14.08 -0.10 -4.89
N TYR A 224 -13.20 -0.25 -3.88
CA TYR A 224 -13.49 -1.05 -2.70
C TYR A 224 -14.58 -0.41 -1.87
N GLU A 225 -14.47 0.88 -1.55
CA GLU A 225 -15.48 1.62 -0.80
C GLU A 225 -16.84 1.61 -1.50
N GLN A 226 -16.89 1.83 -2.84
CA GLN A 226 -18.12 1.73 -3.63
C GLN A 226 -18.67 0.30 -3.74
N GLY A 227 -17.91 -0.69 -3.35
CA GLY A 227 -18.32 -2.11 -3.34
C GLY A 227 -18.80 -2.61 -1.99
N LEU A 228 -18.71 -1.80 -0.93
CA LEU A 228 -19.19 -2.17 0.41
C LEU A 228 -20.72 -2.27 0.49
N PRO A 229 -21.28 -3.12 1.37
CA PRO A 229 -22.72 -3.35 1.47
C PRO A 229 -23.48 -2.12 1.96
N VAL A 230 -24.20 -1.46 1.08
CA VAL A 230 -24.99 -0.24 1.38
C VAL A 230 -26.05 -0.48 2.46
N GLU A 231 -26.68 -1.64 2.45
CA GLU A 231 -27.75 -2.01 3.39
C GLU A 231 -27.28 -2.11 4.85
N TYR A 232 -25.97 -2.16 5.08
CA TYR A 232 -25.36 -2.20 6.42
C TYR A 232 -24.65 -0.92 6.79
N PHE A 233 -24.83 0.15 6.03
CA PHE A 233 -24.20 1.43 6.33
C PHE A 233 -24.46 1.88 7.77
N GLY A 234 -23.44 2.42 8.44
CA GLY A 234 -23.47 2.76 9.87
C GLY A 234 -23.21 1.58 10.81
N THR A 235 -22.88 0.41 10.25
CA THR A 235 -22.44 -0.75 11.03
C THR A 235 -21.09 -1.26 10.55
N PRO A 236 -20.35 -2.05 11.37
CA PRO A 236 -19.08 -2.64 10.95
C PRO A 236 -19.16 -3.51 9.67
N LEU A 237 -20.35 -4.00 9.30
CA LEU A 237 -20.54 -4.79 8.07
C LEU A 237 -20.38 -3.98 6.79
N ALA A 238 -20.52 -2.65 6.85
CA ALA A 238 -20.28 -1.74 5.73
C ALA A 238 -18.92 -1.03 5.84
N GLU A 239 -17.98 -1.61 6.57
CA GLU A 239 -16.62 -1.09 6.68
C GLU A 239 -15.59 -2.05 6.07
N ALA A 240 -14.45 -1.50 5.63
CA ALA A 240 -13.33 -2.30 5.16
C ALA A 240 -12.79 -3.22 6.25
N ILE A 241 -12.37 -4.43 5.87
CA ILE A 241 -11.92 -5.49 6.79
C ILE A 241 -10.69 -5.06 7.59
N SER A 242 -9.66 -4.56 6.91
CA SER A 242 -8.41 -4.08 7.47
C SER A 242 -7.73 -3.11 6.51
N LEU A 243 -6.70 -2.41 6.98
CA LEU A 243 -5.88 -1.58 6.09
C LEU A 243 -5.10 -2.41 5.07
N GLY A 244 -4.64 -3.62 5.43
CA GLY A 244 -3.98 -4.52 4.48
C GLY A 244 -4.90 -4.95 3.35
N ILE A 245 -6.16 -5.32 3.64
CA ILE A 245 -7.14 -5.65 2.59
C ILE A 245 -7.48 -4.40 1.75
N HIS A 246 -7.62 -3.23 2.37
CA HIS A 246 -7.89 -1.97 1.67
C HIS A 246 -6.74 -1.61 0.71
N GLU A 247 -5.50 -1.72 1.17
CA GLU A 247 -4.30 -1.51 0.36
C GLU A 247 -4.15 -2.59 -0.74
N SER A 248 -4.67 -3.79 -0.54
CA SER A 248 -4.62 -4.82 -1.57
C SER A 248 -5.40 -4.43 -2.82
N GLN A 249 -6.48 -3.67 -2.66
CA GLN A 249 -7.29 -3.20 -3.77
C GLN A 249 -6.55 -2.08 -4.53
N SER A 250 -5.97 -1.11 -3.84
CA SER A 250 -5.15 -0.07 -4.48
C SER A 250 -3.95 -0.66 -5.20
N ARG A 251 -3.21 -1.57 -4.56
CA ARG A 251 -2.02 -2.19 -5.16
C ARG A 251 -2.34 -3.09 -6.35
N MET A 252 -3.47 -3.78 -6.32
CA MET A 252 -3.91 -4.57 -7.47
C MET A 252 -4.16 -3.67 -8.70
N TRP A 253 -4.91 -2.58 -8.53
CA TRP A 253 -5.20 -1.65 -9.62
C TRP A 253 -4.00 -0.82 -10.06
N GLU A 254 -3.13 -0.39 -9.13
CA GLU A 254 -1.92 0.36 -9.43
C GLU A 254 -0.86 -0.50 -10.12
N ASN A 255 -0.49 -1.64 -9.51
CA ASN A 255 0.69 -2.43 -9.88
C ASN A 255 0.35 -3.66 -10.70
N THR A 256 -0.52 -4.54 -10.18
CA THR A 256 -0.79 -5.83 -10.81
C THR A 256 -1.49 -5.64 -12.16
N ILE A 257 -2.50 -4.78 -12.21
CA ILE A 257 -3.23 -4.43 -13.44
C ILE A 257 -2.53 -3.26 -14.12
N GLY A 258 -2.37 -2.12 -13.46
CA GLY A 258 -1.94 -0.85 -14.03
C GLY A 258 -0.52 -0.83 -14.59
N LYS A 259 0.35 -1.72 -14.09
CA LYS A 259 1.71 -1.91 -14.63
C LYS A 259 1.87 -3.23 -15.39
N SER A 260 0.77 -3.91 -15.77
CA SER A 260 0.82 -5.09 -16.62
C SER A 260 1.14 -4.73 -18.07
N LYS A 261 1.68 -5.69 -18.81
CA LYS A 261 1.96 -5.52 -20.25
C LYS A 261 0.70 -5.20 -21.04
N GLU A 262 -0.41 -5.81 -20.66
CA GLU A 262 -1.72 -5.67 -21.28
C GLU A 262 -2.32 -4.28 -21.04
N PHE A 263 -2.27 -3.79 -19.81
CA PHE A 263 -2.72 -2.43 -19.48
C PHE A 263 -1.85 -1.38 -20.16
N CYS A 264 -0.53 -1.56 -20.18
CA CYS A 264 0.38 -0.67 -20.91
C CYS A 264 0.07 -0.67 -22.43
N GLY A 265 -0.36 -1.81 -22.98
CA GLY A 265 -0.82 -1.90 -24.37
C GLY A 265 -2.08 -1.08 -24.64
N TRP A 266 -3.06 -1.11 -23.73
CA TRP A 266 -4.24 -0.30 -23.81
C TRP A 266 -3.94 1.19 -23.54
N LEU A 267 -3.24 1.49 -22.45
CA LEU A 267 -2.93 2.85 -22.02
C LEU A 267 -2.08 3.62 -23.03
N SER A 268 -1.10 2.96 -23.68
CA SER A 268 -0.26 3.61 -24.70
C SER A 268 -1.08 4.16 -25.86
N LYS A 269 -2.15 3.47 -26.27
CA LYS A 269 -3.07 3.94 -27.31
C LYS A 269 -3.85 5.17 -26.85
N GLN A 270 -4.30 5.19 -25.58
CA GLN A 270 -5.00 6.34 -25.02
C GLN A 270 -4.09 7.56 -24.94
N ILE A 271 -2.84 7.39 -24.46
CA ILE A 271 -1.85 8.47 -24.38
C ILE A 271 -1.50 8.99 -25.77
N GLN A 272 -1.28 8.12 -26.76
CA GLN A 272 -0.98 8.55 -28.13
C GLN A 272 -2.14 9.32 -28.77
N LYS A 273 -3.38 8.94 -28.46
CA LYS A 273 -4.56 9.64 -28.97
C LYS A 273 -4.66 11.06 -28.41
N GLU A 274 -4.43 11.25 -27.12
CA GLU A 274 -4.65 12.54 -26.44
C GLU A 274 -3.38 13.42 -26.38
N PHE A 275 -2.19 12.83 -26.30
CA PHE A 275 -0.94 13.52 -25.96
C PHE A 275 0.24 13.18 -26.88
N LYS A 276 0.00 12.78 -28.14
CA LYS A 276 1.05 12.35 -29.08
C LYS A 276 2.23 13.31 -29.19
N ASP A 277 1.95 14.63 -29.14
CA ASP A 277 2.95 15.70 -29.32
C ASP A 277 3.66 16.08 -28.02
N SER A 278 3.30 15.47 -26.89
CA SER A 278 3.88 15.77 -25.57
C SER A 278 5.07 14.87 -25.23
N PHE A 279 5.33 13.85 -26.04
CA PHE A 279 6.42 12.90 -25.84
C PHE A 279 7.41 12.91 -27.00
N ASN A 280 8.66 12.52 -26.69
CA ASN A 280 9.72 12.41 -27.69
C ASN A 280 9.37 11.37 -28.77
N LEU A 281 9.98 11.57 -29.94
CA LEU A 281 9.93 10.61 -31.03
C LEU A 281 11.22 9.74 -31.03
N ILE A 282 11.07 8.51 -31.48
CA ILE A 282 12.16 7.56 -31.72
C ILE A 282 11.98 7.07 -33.15
N ASP A 283 12.97 7.32 -34.03
CA ASP A 283 12.91 7.03 -35.45
C ASP A 283 11.62 7.58 -36.11
N GLY A 284 11.26 8.81 -35.75
CA GLY A 284 10.07 9.49 -36.26
C GLY A 284 8.72 8.99 -35.73
N LYS A 285 8.70 8.04 -34.79
CA LYS A 285 7.49 7.48 -34.16
C LYS A 285 7.41 7.83 -32.69
N SER A 286 6.19 7.83 -32.11
CA SER A 286 6.01 8.08 -30.68
C SER A 286 6.84 7.12 -29.82
N SER A 287 7.52 7.67 -28.79
CA SER A 287 8.23 6.87 -27.80
C SER A 287 7.28 6.06 -26.90
N VAL A 288 6.01 6.46 -26.79
CA VAL A 288 5.01 5.80 -25.93
C VAL A 288 4.42 4.59 -26.67
N THR A 289 5.26 3.61 -26.93
CA THR A 289 4.81 2.29 -27.41
C THR A 289 4.42 1.37 -26.24
N PRO A 290 3.62 0.31 -26.45
CA PRO A 290 3.31 -0.66 -25.39
C PRO A 290 4.56 -1.19 -24.65
N GLN A 291 5.60 -1.53 -25.41
CA GLN A 291 6.84 -2.10 -24.88
C GLN A 291 7.64 -1.07 -24.08
N ASN A 292 7.79 0.14 -24.62
CA ASN A 292 8.51 1.21 -23.94
C ASN A 292 7.78 1.65 -22.66
N LEU A 293 6.44 1.73 -22.72
CA LEU A 293 5.63 2.08 -21.54
C LEU A 293 5.75 1.01 -20.46
N TYR A 294 5.62 -0.27 -20.83
CA TYR A 294 5.77 -1.38 -19.89
C TYR A 294 7.14 -1.37 -19.21
N ALA A 295 8.22 -1.16 -19.96
CA ALA A 295 9.56 -1.05 -19.39
C ALA A 295 9.74 0.19 -18.51
N HIS A 296 9.18 1.34 -18.93
CA HIS A 296 9.29 2.61 -18.21
C HIS A 296 8.64 2.52 -16.82
N VAL A 297 7.38 2.05 -16.73
CA VAL A 297 6.65 2.00 -15.46
C VAL A 297 7.11 0.85 -14.54
N ASN A 298 7.91 -0.08 -15.04
CA ASN A 298 8.47 -1.21 -14.29
C ASN A 298 10.00 -1.13 -14.16
N THR A 299 10.58 0.06 -14.30
CA THR A 299 12.02 0.23 -14.04
C THR A 299 12.30 0.02 -12.56
N VAL A 300 13.23 -0.88 -12.23
CA VAL A 300 13.68 -1.13 -10.86
C VAL A 300 14.92 -0.30 -10.57
N GLN A 301 14.79 0.58 -9.59
CA GLN A 301 15.90 1.43 -9.14
C GLN A 301 15.75 1.74 -7.65
N PRO A 302 16.60 1.19 -6.77
CA PRO A 302 16.56 1.52 -5.35
C PRO A 302 16.60 3.03 -5.12
N ALA A 303 15.62 3.52 -4.39
CA ALA A 303 15.46 4.94 -4.06
C ALA A 303 15.67 5.16 -2.56
N PHE A 304 15.96 6.41 -2.16
CA PHE A 304 16.01 6.77 -0.74
C PHE A 304 14.62 6.88 -0.13
N ILE A 305 13.66 7.37 -0.91
CA ILE A 305 12.32 7.72 -0.45
C ILE A 305 11.32 6.61 -0.77
N ARG A 306 10.63 6.13 0.26
CA ARG A 306 9.66 5.03 0.17
C ARG A 306 8.56 5.29 -0.87
N THR A 307 7.98 6.48 -0.86
CA THR A 307 6.87 6.84 -1.76
C THR A 307 7.29 6.96 -3.24
N GLU A 308 8.60 6.94 -3.52
CA GLU A 308 9.19 6.95 -4.86
C GLU A 308 9.73 5.57 -5.26
N ALA A 309 9.64 4.59 -4.36
CA ALA A 309 10.16 3.25 -4.59
C ALA A 309 9.34 2.48 -5.63
N ASP A 310 10.04 1.70 -6.45
CA ASP A 310 9.43 0.76 -7.39
C ASP A 310 8.81 -0.46 -6.67
N GLU A 311 8.06 -1.27 -7.41
CA GLU A 311 7.31 -2.41 -6.88
C GLU A 311 8.20 -3.47 -6.18
N VAL A 312 9.42 -3.66 -6.64
CA VAL A 312 10.38 -4.62 -6.06
C VAL A 312 10.95 -4.08 -4.75
N THR A 313 11.39 -2.82 -4.76
CA THR A 313 12.12 -2.22 -3.62
C THR A 313 11.20 -1.68 -2.53
N TYR A 314 9.93 -1.37 -2.84
CA TYR A 314 8.96 -0.80 -1.90
C TYR A 314 8.82 -1.62 -0.61
N ASN A 315 8.72 -2.94 -0.74
CA ASN A 315 8.50 -3.80 0.43
C ASN A 315 9.73 -3.87 1.36
N LEU A 316 10.95 -3.71 0.83
CA LEU A 316 12.15 -3.60 1.66
C LEU A 316 12.14 -2.32 2.51
N HIS A 317 11.61 -1.21 1.98
CA HIS A 317 11.39 -0.02 2.77
C HIS A 317 10.41 -0.26 3.93
N ILE A 318 9.33 -1.00 3.70
CA ILE A 318 8.35 -1.33 4.73
C ILE A 318 8.94 -2.25 5.80
N ILE A 319 9.68 -3.26 5.39
CA ILE A 319 10.33 -4.22 6.31
C ILE A 319 11.30 -3.49 7.25
N ILE A 320 12.11 -2.54 6.74
CA ILE A 320 12.99 -1.72 7.57
C ILE A 320 12.20 -1.00 8.68
N ARG A 321 11.08 -0.39 8.33
CA ARG A 321 10.23 0.33 9.28
C ARG A 321 9.58 -0.58 10.30
N PHE A 322 9.07 -1.70 9.87
CA PHE A 322 8.48 -2.72 10.74
C PHE A 322 9.48 -3.23 11.77
N GLU A 323 10.69 -3.57 11.32
CA GLU A 323 11.74 -4.08 12.23
C GLU A 323 12.12 -3.02 13.27
N ILE A 324 12.33 -1.75 12.85
CA ILE A 324 12.67 -0.66 13.77
C ILE A 324 11.52 -0.36 14.73
N GLU A 325 10.28 -0.30 14.26
CA GLU A 325 9.10 -0.08 15.13
C GLU A 325 8.97 -1.17 16.19
N LYS A 326 9.04 -2.42 15.75
CA LYS A 326 8.95 -3.57 16.64
C LYS A 326 10.04 -3.50 17.71
N GLU A 327 11.28 -3.31 17.31
CA GLU A 327 12.44 -3.22 18.22
C GLU A 327 12.31 -2.03 19.19
N LEU A 328 11.81 -0.86 18.73
CA LEU A 328 11.51 0.29 19.60
C LEU A 328 10.42 -0.04 20.62
N ILE A 329 9.33 -0.70 20.23
CA ILE A 329 8.21 -1.00 21.13
C ILE A 329 8.58 -2.11 22.11
N GLU A 330 9.33 -3.12 21.68
CA GLU A 330 9.84 -4.20 22.53
C GLU A 330 10.96 -3.74 23.49
N GLY A 331 11.66 -2.66 23.15
CA GLY A 331 12.70 -2.05 23.98
C GLY A 331 14.09 -2.62 23.75
N SER A 332 14.31 -3.29 22.62
CA SER A 332 15.62 -3.82 22.23
C SER A 332 16.56 -2.79 21.61
N ILE A 333 16.03 -1.65 21.19
CA ILE A 333 16.80 -0.49 20.70
C ILE A 333 16.33 0.81 21.34
N ASP A 334 17.21 1.80 21.40
CA ASP A 334 16.91 3.16 21.84
C ASP A 334 16.63 4.09 20.65
N VAL A 335 15.82 5.13 20.87
CA VAL A 335 15.50 6.14 19.85
C VAL A 335 16.74 6.82 19.29
N LYS A 336 17.76 7.06 20.11
CA LYS A 336 19.03 7.68 19.67
C LYS A 336 19.75 6.85 18.59
N ASP A 337 19.52 5.54 18.55
CA ASP A 337 20.20 4.61 17.62
C ASP A 337 19.47 4.50 16.27
N VAL A 338 18.22 4.99 16.17
CA VAL A 338 17.38 4.90 14.98
C VAL A 338 18.06 5.40 13.71
N PRO A 339 18.76 6.56 13.68
CA PRO A 339 19.40 7.03 12.45
C PRO A 339 20.47 6.06 11.93
N GLN A 340 21.27 5.49 12.84
CA GLN A 340 22.35 4.56 12.47
C GLN A 340 21.78 3.21 12.03
N ILE A 341 20.78 2.67 12.74
CA ILE A 341 20.10 1.42 12.40
C ILE A 341 19.44 1.56 11.03
N TRP A 342 18.72 2.68 10.81
CA TRP A 342 18.12 2.99 9.52
C TRP A 342 19.11 2.97 8.38
N LYS A 343 20.23 3.69 8.55
CA LYS A 343 21.30 3.75 7.55
C LYS A 343 21.87 2.37 7.25
N SER A 344 22.13 1.56 8.28
CA SER A 344 22.66 0.20 8.14
C SER A 344 21.68 -0.69 7.37
N LYS A 345 20.38 -0.71 7.75
CA LYS A 345 19.37 -1.52 7.08
C LYS A 345 19.12 -1.06 5.61
N MET A 346 19.11 0.24 5.33
CA MET A 346 19.01 0.76 3.95
C MET A 346 20.19 0.32 3.08
N LYS A 347 21.40 0.30 3.64
CA LYS A 347 22.60 -0.18 2.94
C LYS A 347 22.54 -1.68 2.69
N GLU A 348 22.16 -2.44 3.71
CA GLU A 348 22.09 -3.91 3.65
C GLU A 348 21.00 -4.40 2.69
N TYR A 349 19.77 -3.84 2.77
CA TYR A 349 18.61 -4.37 2.04
C TYR A 349 18.48 -3.79 0.63
N LEU A 350 18.82 -2.53 0.46
CA LEU A 350 18.61 -1.79 -0.81
C LEU A 350 19.93 -1.40 -1.51
N GLY A 351 21.06 -1.55 -0.84
CA GLY A 351 22.35 -1.11 -1.37
C GLY A 351 22.56 0.41 -1.41
N VAL A 352 21.65 1.19 -0.79
CA VAL A 352 21.71 2.66 -0.82
C VAL A 352 22.35 3.23 0.44
N ASP A 353 23.16 4.27 0.27
CA ASP A 353 23.90 4.93 1.35
C ASP A 353 23.23 6.27 1.70
N VAL A 354 22.33 6.24 2.68
CA VAL A 354 21.56 7.41 3.13
C VAL A 354 22.49 8.45 3.78
N LYS A 355 22.49 9.67 3.22
CA LYS A 355 23.39 10.76 3.64
C LYS A 355 22.73 11.73 4.64
N THR A 356 21.41 11.82 4.65
CA THR A 356 20.69 12.81 5.46
C THR A 356 19.55 12.15 6.22
N HIS A 357 19.18 12.73 7.39
CA HIS A 357 18.01 12.27 8.15
C HIS A 357 16.70 12.50 7.40
N ALA A 358 16.61 13.57 6.63
CA ALA A 358 15.42 13.91 5.83
C ALA A 358 15.15 12.87 4.72
N MET A 359 16.19 12.27 4.13
CA MET A 359 16.09 11.14 3.20
C MET A 359 16.09 9.77 3.92
N GLY A 360 16.33 9.77 5.23
CA GLY A 360 16.39 8.59 6.09
C GLY A 360 15.19 8.51 7.03
N CYS A 361 15.47 8.45 8.33
CA CYS A 361 14.50 8.19 9.38
C CYS A 361 13.45 9.30 9.59
N LEU A 362 13.64 10.50 9.02
CA LEU A 362 12.67 11.60 9.07
C LEU A 362 11.77 11.68 7.83
N GLN A 363 11.86 10.74 6.88
CA GLN A 363 11.11 10.85 5.63
C GLN A 363 9.59 10.65 5.78
N ASP A 364 9.15 9.86 6.77
CA ASP A 364 7.75 9.51 6.99
C ASP A 364 7.15 10.25 8.19
N VAL A 365 5.92 10.72 8.05
CA VAL A 365 5.18 11.43 9.10
C VAL A 365 4.59 10.50 10.17
N HIS A 366 4.49 9.19 9.89
CA HIS A 366 3.72 8.21 10.67
C HIS A 366 4.04 8.20 12.15
N TRP A 367 5.33 8.15 12.50
CA TRP A 367 5.72 8.14 13.92
C TRP A 367 5.32 9.40 14.66
N SER A 368 5.34 10.56 14.00
CA SER A 368 4.92 11.82 14.63
C SER A 368 3.43 11.85 14.97
N HIS A 369 2.62 11.09 14.24
CA HIS A 369 1.21 10.85 14.52
C HIS A 369 0.94 9.68 15.49
N GLY A 370 1.98 9.01 15.97
CA GLY A 370 1.83 7.83 16.82
C GLY A 370 1.32 6.58 16.10
N LEU A 371 1.45 6.50 14.78
CA LEU A 371 0.97 5.40 13.95
C LEU A 371 1.96 4.22 13.94
N PHE A 372 2.21 3.64 15.11
CA PHE A 372 2.99 2.41 15.26
C PHE A 372 2.12 1.19 14.98
N GLY A 373 2.65 0.24 14.20
CA GLY A 373 1.90 -0.92 13.71
C GLY A 373 1.24 -0.69 12.34
N TYR A 374 1.33 0.51 11.80
CA TYR A 374 0.73 0.88 10.51
C TYR A 374 1.53 0.35 9.31
N PHE A 375 2.86 0.52 9.30
CA PHE A 375 3.70 0.20 8.13
C PHE A 375 3.56 -1.23 7.58
N PRO A 376 3.42 -2.28 8.39
CA PRO A 376 3.26 -3.65 7.86
C PRO A 376 2.09 -3.81 6.91
N THR A 377 1.01 -3.03 7.08
CA THR A 377 -0.21 -3.14 6.27
C THR A 377 0.03 -2.84 4.79
N TYR A 378 1.00 -2.00 4.48
CA TYR A 378 1.41 -1.71 3.11
C TYR A 378 1.99 -2.95 2.40
N SER A 379 2.86 -3.71 3.07
CA SER A 379 3.38 -4.97 2.51
C SER A 379 2.31 -6.05 2.48
N PHE A 380 1.48 -6.16 3.52
CA PHE A 380 0.35 -7.09 3.50
C PHE A 380 -0.59 -6.80 2.34
N GLY A 381 -0.83 -5.52 2.02
CA GLY A 381 -1.60 -5.13 0.85
C GLY A 381 -1.04 -5.72 -0.45
N ASN A 382 0.26 -5.62 -0.67
CA ASN A 382 0.91 -6.22 -1.84
C ASN A 382 0.77 -7.75 -1.85
N LEU A 383 0.96 -8.41 -0.70
CA LEU A 383 0.88 -9.87 -0.59
C LEU A 383 -0.56 -10.37 -0.82
N TYR A 384 -1.57 -9.73 -0.21
CA TYR A 384 -2.98 -10.02 -0.44
C TYR A 384 -3.36 -9.81 -1.90
N ALA A 385 -2.93 -8.70 -2.51
CA ALA A 385 -3.21 -8.39 -3.91
C ALA A 385 -2.70 -9.51 -4.84
N ALA A 386 -1.47 -9.97 -4.66
CA ALA A 386 -0.90 -11.04 -5.49
C ALA A 386 -1.62 -12.38 -5.30
N GLN A 387 -1.97 -12.73 -4.05
CA GLN A 387 -2.65 -13.98 -3.75
C GLN A 387 -4.08 -13.97 -4.30
N PHE A 388 -4.84 -12.89 -4.14
CA PHE A 388 -6.16 -12.71 -4.75
C PHE A 388 -6.09 -12.71 -6.27
N TRP A 389 -5.09 -12.04 -6.84
CA TRP A 389 -4.90 -12.00 -8.29
C TRP A 389 -4.64 -13.39 -8.88
N ASN A 390 -3.84 -14.21 -8.19
CA ASN A 390 -3.59 -15.59 -8.62
C ASN A 390 -4.87 -16.41 -8.71
N THR A 391 -5.80 -16.26 -7.74
CA THR A 391 -7.10 -16.93 -7.78
C THR A 391 -7.99 -16.34 -8.88
N LEU A 392 -8.04 -15.00 -8.99
CA LEU A 392 -8.84 -14.31 -9.99
C LEU A 392 -8.52 -14.79 -11.42
N ILE A 393 -7.24 -14.89 -11.80
CA ILE A 393 -6.86 -15.30 -13.15
C ILE A 393 -7.11 -16.78 -13.44
N GLN A 394 -7.27 -17.61 -12.42
CA GLN A 394 -7.72 -19.00 -12.57
C GLN A 394 -9.22 -19.05 -12.83
N GLU A 395 -10.02 -18.21 -12.16
CA GLU A 395 -11.47 -18.13 -12.34
C GLU A 395 -11.87 -17.31 -13.58
N ILE A 396 -11.03 -16.36 -14.01
CA ILE A 396 -11.21 -15.54 -15.22
C ILE A 396 -9.97 -15.71 -16.14
N PRO A 397 -9.85 -16.84 -16.88
CA PRO A 397 -8.64 -17.11 -17.68
C PRO A 397 -8.36 -16.10 -18.80
N ASN A 398 -9.35 -15.33 -19.21
CA ASN A 398 -9.25 -14.28 -20.22
C ASN A 398 -9.02 -12.88 -19.63
N ALA A 399 -8.79 -12.73 -18.30
CA ALA A 399 -8.61 -11.44 -17.63
C ALA A 399 -7.56 -10.55 -18.34
N TYR A 400 -6.40 -11.10 -18.68
CA TYR A 400 -5.37 -10.34 -19.40
C TYR A 400 -5.84 -9.86 -20.79
N LYS A 401 -6.61 -10.68 -21.52
CA LYS A 401 -7.18 -10.27 -22.83
C LYS A 401 -8.20 -9.13 -22.67
N GLN A 402 -8.98 -9.15 -21.60
CA GLN A 402 -9.92 -8.08 -21.25
C GLN A 402 -9.17 -6.77 -20.91
N ILE A 403 -8.15 -6.85 -20.07
CA ILE A 403 -7.30 -5.69 -19.73
C ILE A 403 -6.71 -5.06 -21.01
N ALA A 404 -6.20 -5.86 -21.94
CA ALA A 404 -5.65 -5.37 -23.21
C ALA A 404 -6.65 -4.60 -24.08
N LYS A 405 -7.95 -4.80 -23.84
CA LYS A 405 -9.05 -4.09 -24.51
C LYS A 405 -9.60 -2.91 -23.70
N GLY A 406 -9.21 -2.78 -22.42
CA GLY A 406 -9.79 -1.81 -21.49
C GLY A 406 -11.15 -2.27 -20.91
N GLU A 407 -11.39 -3.56 -20.85
CA GLU A 407 -12.60 -4.19 -20.35
C GLU A 407 -12.36 -4.68 -18.91
N PHE A 408 -12.75 -3.90 -17.90
CA PHE A 408 -12.46 -4.22 -16.48
C PHE A 408 -13.69 -4.73 -15.70
N LYS A 409 -14.87 -4.74 -16.30
CA LYS A 409 -16.14 -5.01 -15.62
C LYS A 409 -16.17 -6.37 -14.93
N GLU A 410 -15.69 -7.43 -15.57
CA GLU A 410 -15.72 -8.78 -15.02
C GLU A 410 -14.73 -8.92 -13.85
N ILE A 411 -13.54 -8.32 -13.97
CA ILE A 411 -12.55 -8.26 -12.89
C ILE A 411 -13.14 -7.54 -11.67
N LEU A 412 -13.74 -6.37 -11.88
CA LEU A 412 -14.36 -5.61 -10.78
C LEU A 412 -15.55 -6.37 -10.17
N ALA A 413 -16.35 -7.05 -10.98
CA ALA A 413 -17.46 -7.88 -10.48
C ALA A 413 -16.94 -9.03 -9.60
N TRP A 414 -15.84 -9.66 -9.97
CA TRP A 414 -15.21 -10.70 -9.17
C TRP A 414 -14.72 -10.14 -7.82
N LEU A 415 -14.05 -8.99 -7.82
CA LEU A 415 -13.57 -8.32 -6.60
C LEU A 415 -14.73 -7.93 -5.69
N ARG A 416 -15.80 -7.36 -6.25
CA ARG A 416 -17.03 -7.03 -5.50
C ARG A 416 -17.66 -8.25 -4.84
N LYS A 417 -17.79 -9.34 -5.57
CA LYS A 417 -18.38 -10.59 -5.08
C LYS A 417 -17.55 -11.25 -3.99
N ASN A 418 -16.25 -11.36 -4.20
CA ASN A 418 -15.38 -12.19 -3.37
C ASN A 418 -14.70 -11.42 -2.22
N ILE A 419 -14.62 -10.09 -2.31
CA ILE A 419 -13.94 -9.25 -1.31
C ILE A 419 -14.86 -8.15 -0.78
N HIS A 420 -15.31 -7.23 -1.64
CA HIS A 420 -15.95 -5.98 -1.21
C HIS A 420 -17.28 -6.22 -0.47
N ALA A 421 -18.15 -7.07 -1.01
CA ALA A 421 -19.48 -7.34 -0.47
C ALA A 421 -19.48 -8.01 0.93
N HIS A 422 -18.33 -8.37 1.44
CA HIS A 422 -18.24 -9.01 2.75
C HIS A 422 -18.11 -8.00 3.91
N GLY A 423 -17.71 -6.75 3.65
CA GLY A 423 -17.42 -5.83 4.75
C GLY A 423 -16.54 -6.50 5.82
N ARG A 424 -16.82 -6.29 7.09
CA ARG A 424 -16.11 -6.95 8.21
C ARG A 424 -16.69 -8.28 8.66
N VAL A 425 -17.35 -9.04 7.77
CA VAL A 425 -17.88 -10.38 8.13
C VAL A 425 -16.75 -11.34 8.49
N TYR A 426 -15.62 -11.21 7.84
CA TYR A 426 -14.43 -12.05 8.05
C TYR A 426 -13.27 -11.19 8.56
N SER A 427 -12.34 -11.80 9.31
CA SER A 427 -11.00 -11.21 9.46
C SER A 427 -10.23 -11.29 8.13
N ALA A 428 -9.14 -10.54 7.99
CA ALA A 428 -8.31 -10.59 6.77
C ALA A 428 -7.80 -12.02 6.51
N SER A 429 -7.33 -12.71 7.54
CA SER A 429 -6.87 -14.11 7.46
C SER A 429 -8.00 -15.07 7.02
N GLN A 430 -9.21 -14.91 7.57
CA GLN A 430 -10.37 -15.71 7.18
C GLN A 430 -10.80 -15.42 5.73
N LEU A 431 -10.76 -14.16 5.31
CA LEU A 431 -11.11 -13.79 3.94
C LEU A 431 -10.12 -14.37 2.94
N VAL A 432 -8.81 -14.20 3.16
CA VAL A 432 -7.81 -14.73 2.22
C VAL A 432 -7.93 -16.25 2.09
N LYS A 433 -8.09 -16.95 3.21
CA LYS A 433 -8.30 -18.42 3.20
C LYS A 433 -9.58 -18.82 2.49
N LYS A 434 -10.68 -18.08 2.69
CA LYS A 434 -11.96 -18.32 2.01
C LYS A 434 -11.86 -18.14 0.50
N VAL A 435 -11.19 -17.09 0.05
CA VAL A 435 -11.10 -16.73 -1.37
C VAL A 435 -10.07 -17.56 -2.11
N THR A 436 -8.95 -17.89 -1.46
CA THR A 436 -7.79 -18.48 -2.12
C THR A 436 -7.49 -19.93 -1.72
N GLY A 437 -8.18 -20.45 -0.70
CA GLY A 437 -8.00 -21.80 -0.17
C GLY A 437 -6.88 -21.94 0.87
N GLU A 438 -6.01 -20.93 1.04
CA GLU A 438 -4.91 -20.96 2.00
C GLU A 438 -4.71 -19.63 2.75
N GLU A 439 -3.91 -19.66 3.81
CA GLU A 439 -3.53 -18.48 4.58
C GLU A 439 -2.58 -17.59 3.77
N LEU A 440 -2.38 -16.33 4.23
CA LEU A 440 -1.50 -15.38 3.58
C LEU A 440 -0.10 -15.96 3.39
N ASN A 441 0.36 -15.97 2.13
CA ASN A 441 1.64 -16.55 1.74
C ASN A 441 2.39 -15.63 0.77
N SER A 442 3.59 -15.21 1.16
CA SER A 442 4.45 -14.31 0.36
C SER A 442 4.91 -14.94 -0.98
N ARG A 443 4.81 -16.27 -1.11
CA ARG A 443 5.13 -17.02 -2.35
C ARG A 443 4.43 -16.42 -3.58
N TYR A 444 3.15 -16.10 -3.48
CA TYR A 444 2.38 -15.58 -4.63
C TYR A 444 2.94 -14.27 -5.16
N PHE A 445 3.38 -13.40 -4.28
CA PHE A 445 3.99 -12.15 -4.73
C PHE A 445 5.41 -12.36 -5.25
N ALA A 446 6.18 -13.28 -4.67
CA ALA A 446 7.49 -13.68 -5.15
C ALA A 446 7.41 -14.24 -6.58
N GLU A 447 6.53 -15.21 -6.83
CA GLU A 447 6.28 -15.81 -8.16
C GLU A 447 5.81 -14.75 -9.19
N TYR A 448 4.93 -13.83 -8.75
CA TYR A 448 4.50 -12.71 -9.57
C TYR A 448 5.67 -11.81 -9.97
N LEU A 449 6.55 -11.45 -9.04
CA LEU A 449 7.73 -10.63 -9.32
C LEU A 449 8.72 -11.37 -10.23
N GLU A 450 9.00 -12.66 -9.98
CA GLU A 450 9.88 -13.46 -10.81
C GLU A 450 9.37 -13.54 -12.25
N LYS A 451 8.09 -13.81 -12.44
CA LYS A 451 7.48 -13.88 -13.77
C LYS A 451 7.56 -12.53 -14.51
N LYS A 452 7.21 -11.44 -13.83
CA LYS A 452 7.15 -10.10 -14.41
C LYS A 452 8.55 -9.56 -14.72
N TYR A 453 9.40 -9.52 -13.70
CA TYR A 453 10.72 -8.90 -13.79
C TYR A 453 11.77 -9.85 -14.39
N GLY A 454 11.63 -11.16 -14.20
CA GLY A 454 12.43 -12.16 -14.89
C GLY A 454 12.35 -11.99 -16.40
N GLY A 455 11.13 -11.85 -16.94
CA GLY A 455 10.92 -11.58 -18.37
C GLY A 455 11.41 -10.20 -18.82
N LEU A 456 11.30 -9.17 -17.96
CA LEU A 456 11.69 -7.80 -18.29
C LEU A 456 13.21 -7.58 -18.27
N TYR A 457 13.92 -8.27 -17.38
CA TYR A 457 15.38 -8.16 -17.18
C TYR A 457 16.18 -9.35 -17.73
N ASN A 458 15.52 -10.35 -18.33
CA ASN A 458 16.12 -11.59 -18.84
C ASN A 458 16.94 -12.33 -17.75
N LEU A 459 16.31 -12.56 -16.58
CA LEU A 459 16.91 -13.26 -15.44
C LEU A 459 16.81 -14.78 -15.59
#